data_8d39a006981e0119daec82eb974be9d7
#
_entry.id   8d39a006981e0119daec82eb974be9d7
#
_cell.length_a   1.000
_cell.length_b   1.000
_cell.length_c   1.000
_cell.angle_alpha   90.00
_cell.angle_beta   90.00
_cell.angle_gamma   90.00
#
_symmetry.space_group_name_H-M   'P 1'
#
loop_
_entity.id
_entity.type
_entity.pdbx_description
1 polymer ?
#
loop_
_entity_poly.entity_id
_entity_poly.type
_entity_poly.pdbx_seq_one_letter_code
_entity_poly.pdbx_strand_id
1 'polypeptide(L)'
;PRGVTFSPDSKWLTYTRTGNNEYSIVYVYNLAEKKEYPVTDKWYDSSSPVFSTDGKYLVFASARDFNPTYGSLEWNHVYNNMYGVYLTLLSKDTPSPFIEKDAEVSVAKEESKKNTSVKKEETRKDEFATSAVKIDFDGITDRVVKLPVSPSYYGNFYSDGNKVYYWGRGGTRVFDLKEQKEDVVADGASMGVEPGSKKVLFFKGDALYVTDIPSGKADLGDPVNLSNMKIAVDYPKEWAQIFDEAWR
;
A
#
# COMPACT_ATOMS: atom_id res chain seq x y z
N PRO A 1 -14.17 -4.52 11.36
CA PRO A 1 -13.22 -4.00 10.38
C PRO A 1 -11.78 -4.07 10.89
N ARG A 2 -10.83 -4.32 9.99
CA ARG A 2 -9.39 -4.35 10.27
C ARG A 2 -8.66 -3.54 9.20
N GLY A 3 -7.49 -2.96 9.54
CA GLY A 3 -6.66 -2.23 8.58
C GLY A 3 -7.35 -1.00 7.99
N VAL A 4 -7.96 -0.17 8.84
CA VAL A 4 -8.67 1.03 8.41
C VAL A 4 -7.67 2.11 7.99
N THR A 5 -7.79 2.61 6.76
CA THR A 5 -6.98 3.73 6.27
C THR A 5 -7.84 4.74 5.51
N PHE A 6 -7.43 6.01 5.54
CA PHE A 6 -8.11 7.10 4.82
C PHE A 6 -7.59 7.24 3.39
N SER A 7 -8.46 7.73 2.51
CA SER A 7 -8.04 8.24 1.20
C SER A 7 -7.24 9.55 1.35
N PRO A 8 -6.41 9.94 0.37
CA PRO A 8 -5.63 11.17 0.40
C PRO A 8 -6.49 12.42 0.59
N ASP A 9 -7.70 12.45 0.04
CA ASP A 9 -8.66 13.56 0.17
C ASP A 9 -9.56 13.46 1.42
N SER A 10 -9.33 12.47 2.29
CA SER A 10 -10.06 12.23 3.54
C SER A 10 -11.58 12.04 3.37
N LYS A 11 -12.06 11.69 2.17
CA LYS A 11 -13.50 11.47 1.90
C LYS A 11 -13.91 10.03 1.98
N TRP A 12 -12.95 9.12 1.92
CA TRP A 12 -13.16 7.69 1.90
C TRP A 12 -12.34 6.99 2.96
N LEU A 13 -12.86 5.88 3.46
CA LEU A 13 -12.13 4.90 4.26
C LEU A 13 -12.02 3.60 3.48
N THR A 14 -10.90 2.91 3.60
CA THR A 14 -10.80 1.50 3.20
C THR A 14 -10.51 0.64 4.41
N TYR A 15 -11.01 -0.58 4.38
CA TYR A 15 -10.84 -1.57 5.45
C TYR A 15 -11.14 -2.97 4.95
N THR A 16 -10.84 -3.96 5.76
CA THR A 16 -11.28 -5.34 5.52
C THR A 16 -12.33 -5.77 6.53
N ARG A 17 -13.25 -6.60 6.09
CA ARG A 17 -14.25 -7.27 6.92
C ARG A 17 -14.38 -8.73 6.47
N THR A 18 -14.36 -9.64 7.44
CA THR A 18 -14.57 -11.05 7.21
C THR A 18 -16.02 -11.32 6.76
N GLY A 19 -16.17 -12.03 5.67
CA GLY A 19 -17.45 -12.48 5.14
C GLY A 19 -17.95 -13.75 5.84
N ASN A 20 -19.14 -14.23 5.43
CA ASN A 20 -19.73 -15.45 5.98
C ASN A 20 -18.93 -16.73 5.61
N ASN A 21 -18.09 -16.66 4.61
CA ASN A 21 -17.18 -17.73 4.17
C ASN A 21 -15.80 -17.67 4.80
N GLU A 22 -15.64 -16.87 5.88
CA GLU A 22 -14.40 -16.64 6.60
C GLU A 22 -13.31 -15.87 5.83
N TYR A 23 -13.52 -15.56 4.55
CA TYR A 23 -12.60 -14.73 3.78
C TYR A 23 -12.81 -13.25 4.06
N SER A 24 -11.72 -12.52 4.14
CA SER A 24 -11.74 -11.07 4.30
C SER A 24 -11.91 -10.40 2.94
N ILE A 25 -12.81 -9.44 2.90
CA ILE A 25 -13.17 -8.67 1.71
C ILE A 25 -12.75 -7.23 1.95
N VAL A 26 -12.15 -6.60 0.95
CA VAL A 26 -11.82 -5.17 0.98
C VAL A 26 -13.04 -4.34 0.64
N TYR A 27 -13.31 -3.36 1.49
CA TYR A 27 -14.39 -2.39 1.34
C TYR A 27 -13.83 -0.98 1.26
N VAL A 28 -14.57 -0.12 0.58
CA VAL A 28 -14.42 1.33 0.63
C VAL A 28 -15.71 1.94 1.15
N TYR A 29 -15.59 2.87 2.10
CA TYR A 29 -16.70 3.55 2.74
C TYR A 29 -16.68 5.04 2.40
N ASN A 30 -17.80 5.55 1.87
CA ASN A 30 -17.99 6.97 1.63
C ASN A 30 -18.45 7.66 2.93
N LEU A 31 -17.66 8.61 3.42
CA LEU A 31 -17.93 9.30 4.67
C LEU A 31 -19.16 10.23 4.59
N ALA A 32 -19.37 10.86 3.43
CA ALA A 32 -20.52 11.77 3.21
C ALA A 32 -21.83 11.01 3.04
N GLU A 33 -21.82 9.95 2.22
CA GLU A 33 -23.01 9.15 1.92
C GLU A 33 -23.30 8.11 3.01
N LYS A 34 -22.33 7.85 3.91
CA LYS A 34 -22.37 6.78 4.94
C LYS A 34 -22.67 5.40 4.33
N LYS A 35 -22.08 5.12 3.18
CA LYS A 35 -22.30 3.90 2.41
C LYS A 35 -21.01 3.15 2.14
N GLU A 36 -21.07 1.82 2.27
CA GLU A 36 -19.93 0.95 1.96
C GLU A 36 -20.09 0.27 0.60
N TYR A 37 -18.96 0.00 -0.04
CA TYR A 37 -18.89 -0.67 -1.34
C TYR A 37 -17.79 -1.73 -1.29
N PRO A 38 -18.07 -2.99 -1.71
CA PRO A 38 -17.04 -4.00 -1.84
C PRO A 38 -16.15 -3.68 -3.05
N VAL A 39 -14.84 -3.83 -2.87
CA VAL A 39 -13.83 -3.64 -3.93
C VAL A 39 -13.31 -4.97 -4.44
N THR A 40 -13.21 -5.98 -3.55
CA THR A 40 -12.82 -7.33 -3.93
C THR A 40 -14.02 -8.28 -3.92
N ASP A 41 -13.92 -9.33 -4.71
CA ASP A 41 -14.89 -10.42 -4.71
C ASP A 41 -14.80 -11.25 -3.42
N LYS A 42 -15.72 -12.23 -3.28
CA LYS A 42 -15.81 -13.11 -2.10
C LYS A 42 -15.02 -14.41 -2.25
N TRP A 43 -14.30 -14.60 -3.36
CA TRP A 43 -13.64 -15.85 -3.68
C TRP A 43 -12.26 -15.98 -3.02
N TYR A 44 -11.63 -14.86 -2.68
CA TYR A 44 -10.26 -14.84 -2.19
C TYR A 44 -10.15 -13.99 -0.93
N ASP A 45 -9.37 -14.49 0.03
CA ASP A 45 -9.01 -13.69 1.20
C ASP A 45 -8.14 -12.51 0.78
N SER A 46 -8.53 -11.30 1.20
CA SER A 46 -7.85 -10.05 0.85
C SER A 46 -7.63 -9.19 2.08
N SER A 47 -6.46 -8.55 2.20
CA SER A 47 -6.04 -7.86 3.42
C SER A 47 -5.22 -6.60 3.15
N SER A 48 -5.07 -5.78 4.19
CA SER A 48 -4.18 -4.61 4.26
C SER A 48 -4.38 -3.59 3.13
N PRO A 49 -5.62 -3.13 2.85
CA PRO A 49 -5.86 -2.17 1.78
C PRO A 49 -5.33 -0.78 2.13
N VAL A 50 -4.69 -0.11 1.16
CA VAL A 50 -4.16 1.25 1.28
C VAL A 50 -4.40 2.00 -0.02
N PHE A 51 -4.88 3.25 0.05
CA PHE A 51 -4.94 4.13 -1.10
C PHE A 51 -3.54 4.59 -1.52
N SER A 52 -3.28 4.71 -2.81
CA SER A 52 -2.12 5.46 -3.31
C SER A 52 -2.31 6.96 -3.04
N THR A 53 -1.21 7.68 -2.80
CA THR A 53 -1.28 9.12 -2.46
C THR A 53 -1.77 9.98 -3.63
N ASP A 54 -1.65 9.50 -4.86
CA ASP A 54 -2.21 10.16 -6.06
C ASP A 54 -3.71 9.85 -6.28
N GLY A 55 -4.31 8.99 -5.45
CA GLY A 55 -5.73 8.65 -5.49
C GLY A 55 -6.17 7.79 -6.67
N LYS A 56 -5.26 7.16 -7.40
CA LYS A 56 -5.58 6.34 -8.58
C LYS A 56 -5.80 4.88 -8.27
N TYR A 57 -5.11 4.36 -7.25
CA TYR A 57 -5.06 2.94 -6.94
C TYR A 57 -5.48 2.65 -5.50
N LEU A 58 -6.03 1.47 -5.30
CA LEU A 58 -6.11 0.82 -4.00
C LEU A 58 -5.20 -0.41 -4.02
N VAL A 59 -4.18 -0.43 -3.18
CA VAL A 59 -3.20 -1.53 -3.05
C VAL A 59 -3.65 -2.46 -1.93
N PHE A 60 -3.54 -3.77 -2.13
CA PHE A 60 -3.87 -4.76 -1.12
C PHE A 60 -3.17 -6.10 -1.39
N ALA A 61 -3.11 -6.97 -0.38
CA ALA A 61 -2.72 -8.37 -0.54
C ALA A 61 -3.96 -9.23 -0.79
N SER A 62 -3.84 -10.25 -1.67
CA SER A 62 -4.92 -11.20 -1.88
C SER A 62 -4.39 -12.61 -2.16
N ALA A 63 -5.06 -13.62 -1.60
CA ALA A 63 -4.69 -15.03 -1.71
C ALA A 63 -5.23 -15.64 -3.02
N ARG A 64 -4.81 -15.10 -4.16
CA ARG A 64 -5.22 -15.55 -5.50
C ARG A 64 -4.21 -16.47 -6.17
N ASP A 65 -3.07 -16.74 -5.51
CA ASP A 65 -2.04 -17.62 -6.02
C ASP A 65 -2.26 -19.04 -5.50
N PHE A 66 -2.79 -19.90 -6.35
CA PHE A 66 -3.04 -21.29 -6.01
C PHE A 66 -1.79 -22.14 -6.32
N ASN A 67 -1.00 -22.44 -5.29
CA ASN A 67 0.21 -23.23 -5.41
C ASN A 67 0.24 -24.33 -4.30
N PRO A 68 -0.58 -25.38 -4.41
CA PRO A 68 -0.63 -26.44 -3.42
C PRO A 68 0.64 -27.28 -3.47
N THR A 69 1.17 -27.62 -2.29
CA THR A 69 2.26 -28.58 -2.13
C THR A 69 1.78 -29.75 -1.28
N TYR A 70 2.48 -30.89 -1.35
CA TYR A 70 2.17 -32.02 -0.47
C TYR A 70 2.88 -31.86 0.87
N GLY A 71 2.15 -32.09 1.95
CA GLY A 71 2.73 -32.24 3.29
C GLY A 71 3.55 -33.54 3.38
N SER A 72 4.72 -33.47 4.02
CA SER A 72 5.64 -34.60 4.14
C SER A 72 5.16 -35.71 5.09
N LEU A 73 4.18 -35.43 5.96
CA LEU A 73 3.73 -36.32 7.00
C LEU A 73 2.43 -37.06 6.66
N GLU A 74 1.46 -36.40 6.05
CA GLU A 74 0.09 -36.92 5.92
C GLU A 74 -0.42 -37.00 4.47
N TRP A 75 0.41 -36.72 3.48
CA TRP A 75 0.00 -36.65 2.05
C TRP A 75 -1.14 -35.64 1.77
N ASN A 76 -1.39 -34.73 2.69
CA ASN A 76 -2.39 -33.68 2.52
C ASN A 76 -1.80 -32.49 1.75
N HIS A 77 -2.68 -31.76 1.05
CA HIS A 77 -2.28 -30.51 0.41
C HIS A 77 -1.97 -29.44 1.46
N VAL A 78 -0.86 -28.76 1.28
CA VAL A 78 -0.45 -27.61 2.07
C VAL A 78 -0.51 -26.37 1.17
N TYR A 79 -1.18 -25.33 1.63
CA TYR A 79 -1.37 -24.07 0.91
C TYR A 79 -0.48 -23.00 1.53
N ASN A 80 0.72 -22.83 0.99
CA ASN A 80 1.69 -21.83 1.44
C ASN A 80 1.88 -20.74 0.40
N ASN A 81 2.22 -19.52 0.86
CA ASN A 81 2.58 -18.42 -0.02
C ASN A 81 1.52 -18.13 -1.11
N MET A 82 0.25 -18.08 -0.74
CA MET A 82 -0.86 -17.88 -1.68
C MET A 82 -1.13 -16.39 -1.98
N TYR A 83 -0.52 -15.47 -1.22
CA TYR A 83 -0.79 -14.05 -1.38
C TYR A 83 0.12 -13.43 -2.44
N GLY A 84 -0.47 -12.59 -3.26
CA GLY A 84 0.20 -11.63 -4.13
C GLY A 84 -0.14 -10.20 -3.75
N VAL A 85 0.53 -9.24 -4.37
CA VAL A 85 0.22 -7.81 -4.28
C VAL A 85 -0.66 -7.44 -5.47
N TYR A 86 -1.76 -6.75 -5.20
CA TYR A 86 -2.75 -6.36 -6.20
C TYR A 86 -3.04 -4.86 -6.12
N LEU A 87 -3.39 -4.30 -7.28
CA LEU A 87 -3.89 -2.94 -7.43
C LEU A 87 -5.30 -2.98 -7.97
N THR A 88 -6.25 -2.26 -7.36
CA THR A 88 -7.52 -1.92 -8.01
C THR A 88 -7.41 -0.52 -8.60
N LEU A 89 -7.72 -0.39 -9.89
CA LEU A 89 -7.85 0.90 -10.58
C LEU A 89 -9.16 1.55 -10.12
N LEU A 90 -9.09 2.67 -9.41
CA LEU A 90 -10.26 3.29 -8.80
C LEU A 90 -11.19 3.93 -9.84
N SER A 91 -10.65 4.56 -10.87
CA SER A 91 -11.42 5.10 -11.99
C SER A 91 -11.30 4.24 -13.23
N LYS A 92 -12.37 4.19 -14.03
CA LYS A 92 -12.37 3.57 -15.37
C LYS A 92 -11.43 4.28 -16.34
N ASP A 93 -11.15 5.56 -16.11
CA ASP A 93 -10.25 6.36 -16.93
C ASP A 93 -8.76 6.14 -16.58
N THR A 94 -8.47 5.46 -15.45
CA THR A 94 -7.11 5.17 -15.04
C THR A 94 -6.54 4.02 -15.87
N PRO A 95 -5.46 4.23 -16.67
CA PRO A 95 -4.86 3.16 -17.44
C PRO A 95 -4.17 2.15 -16.50
N SER A 96 -4.20 0.88 -16.88
CA SER A 96 -3.41 -0.15 -16.17
C SER A 96 -1.92 0.14 -16.33
N PRO A 97 -1.11 0.06 -15.25
CA PRO A 97 0.34 0.22 -15.36
C PRO A 97 1.02 -0.93 -16.14
N PHE A 98 0.29 -2.02 -16.41
CA PHE A 98 0.80 -3.22 -17.09
C PHE A 98 0.21 -3.42 -18.49
N ILE A 99 -0.35 -2.37 -19.12
CA ILE A 99 -0.71 -2.45 -20.53
C ILE A 99 0.59 -2.60 -21.32
N GLU A 100 0.69 -3.68 -22.11
CA GLU A 100 1.75 -3.82 -23.08
C GLU A 100 1.67 -2.60 -24.01
N LYS A 101 2.75 -1.85 -24.07
CA LYS A 101 2.88 -0.79 -25.08
C LYS A 101 3.00 -1.50 -26.41
N ASP A 102 1.93 -1.51 -27.20
CA ASP A 102 2.03 -1.91 -28.59
C ASP A 102 3.22 -1.17 -29.20
N ALA A 103 4.11 -1.93 -29.84
CA ALA A 103 5.28 -1.39 -30.52
C ALA A 103 4.82 -0.69 -31.81
N GLU A 104 3.92 0.27 -31.73
CA GLU A 104 3.68 1.22 -32.78
C GLU A 104 4.94 2.07 -32.94
N VAL A 105 5.70 1.77 -33.96
CA VAL A 105 6.80 2.60 -34.42
C VAL A 105 6.19 3.95 -34.81
N SER A 106 6.25 4.91 -33.87
CA SER A 106 5.90 6.29 -34.21
C SER A 106 6.89 6.81 -35.22
N VAL A 107 6.46 6.89 -36.47
CA VAL A 107 7.18 7.63 -37.52
C VAL A 107 7.22 9.08 -37.07
N ALA A 108 8.37 9.52 -36.59
CA ALA A 108 8.62 10.89 -36.19
C ALA A 108 8.35 11.81 -37.41
N LYS A 109 7.24 12.55 -37.35
CA LYS A 109 7.10 13.75 -38.16
C LYS A 109 8.02 14.80 -37.56
N GLU A 110 9.06 15.16 -38.33
CA GLU A 110 9.87 16.35 -38.08
C GLU A 110 8.97 17.58 -38.11
N GLU A 111 8.65 18.14 -36.95
CA GLU A 111 8.11 19.49 -36.89
C GLU A 111 9.15 20.42 -36.25
N SER A 112 9.42 21.45 -37.02
CA SER A 112 10.39 22.50 -36.89
C SER A 112 10.38 23.17 -35.47
N LYS A 113 11.60 23.35 -34.93
CA LYS A 113 11.93 24.17 -33.79
C LYS A 113 11.42 25.61 -33.94
N LYS A 114 10.55 26.06 -33.05
CA LYS A 114 10.43 27.47 -32.69
C LYS A 114 10.78 27.62 -31.22
N ASN A 115 11.93 28.21 -30.96
CA ASN A 115 12.35 28.71 -29.65
C ASN A 115 11.37 29.79 -29.19
N THR A 116 10.77 29.57 -28.02
CA THR A 116 10.28 30.69 -27.21
C THR A 116 10.60 30.35 -25.76
N SER A 117 11.65 31.00 -25.29
CA SER A 117 12.04 31.01 -23.87
C SER A 117 11.01 31.85 -23.09
N VAL A 118 10.15 31.18 -22.34
CA VAL A 118 9.36 31.80 -21.30
C VAL A 118 9.88 31.32 -19.95
N LYS A 119 10.56 32.23 -19.28
CA LYS A 119 11.01 32.10 -17.89
C LYS A 119 9.76 32.00 -17.02
N LYS A 120 9.43 30.82 -16.52
CA LYS A 120 8.34 30.59 -15.60
C LYS A 120 8.87 30.81 -14.19
N GLU A 121 8.46 31.89 -13.55
CA GLU A 121 8.63 32.10 -12.11
C GLU A 121 7.97 30.94 -11.37
N GLU A 122 8.79 30.21 -10.62
CA GLU A 122 8.31 29.18 -9.67
C GLU A 122 7.68 29.90 -8.47
N THR A 123 6.38 30.14 -8.55
CA THR A 123 5.58 30.39 -7.37
C THR A 123 5.51 29.07 -6.58
N ARG A 124 6.14 29.06 -5.39
CA ARG A 124 5.97 27.98 -4.40
C ARG A 124 4.48 27.88 -4.06
N LYS A 125 3.77 27.00 -4.74
CA LYS A 125 2.43 26.56 -4.31
C LYS A 125 2.61 25.56 -3.19
N ASP A 126 1.83 25.73 -2.13
CA ASP A 126 1.71 24.84 -0.99
C ASP A 126 1.58 23.39 -1.46
N GLU A 127 2.54 22.54 -1.08
CA GLU A 127 2.77 21.17 -1.57
C GLU A 127 1.81 20.14 -0.97
N PHE A 128 0.66 20.53 -0.44
CA PHE A 128 -0.39 19.65 0.08
C PHE A 128 -1.69 19.71 -0.74
N ALA A 129 -1.57 19.75 -2.06
CA ALA A 129 -2.74 19.51 -2.90
C ALA A 129 -3.13 18.02 -2.77
N THR A 130 -4.06 17.73 -1.85
CA THR A 130 -4.66 16.41 -1.72
C THR A 130 -5.33 16.05 -3.03
N SER A 131 -4.87 14.96 -3.69
CA SER A 131 -5.48 14.50 -4.94
C SER A 131 -6.90 14.04 -4.66
N ALA A 132 -7.88 14.61 -5.35
CA ALA A 132 -9.27 14.17 -5.26
C ALA A 132 -9.39 12.71 -5.75
N VAL A 133 -9.98 11.84 -4.96
CA VAL A 133 -10.16 10.43 -5.29
C VAL A 133 -11.48 10.24 -6.01
N LYS A 134 -11.40 9.79 -7.28
CA LYS A 134 -12.57 9.38 -8.08
C LYS A 134 -12.68 7.87 -8.05
N ILE A 135 -13.83 7.35 -7.64
CA ILE A 135 -14.09 5.90 -7.60
C ILE A 135 -15.31 5.58 -8.45
N ASP A 136 -15.11 4.74 -9.46
CA ASP A 136 -16.16 4.20 -10.31
C ASP A 136 -16.46 2.76 -9.83
N PHE A 137 -17.55 2.55 -9.11
CA PHE A 137 -17.85 1.25 -8.49
C PHE A 137 -18.33 0.19 -9.47
N ASP A 138 -18.98 0.59 -10.57
CA ASP A 138 -19.41 -0.35 -11.60
C ASP A 138 -18.20 -1.07 -12.23
N GLY A 139 -18.16 -2.41 -12.13
CA GLY A 139 -17.07 -3.26 -12.58
C GLY A 139 -15.75 -3.07 -11.84
N ILE A 140 -15.72 -2.57 -10.59
CA ILE A 140 -14.50 -2.34 -9.83
C ILE A 140 -13.73 -3.64 -9.53
N THR A 141 -14.44 -4.75 -9.32
CA THR A 141 -13.85 -6.07 -9.09
C THR A 141 -13.07 -6.61 -10.29
N ASP A 142 -13.40 -6.14 -11.50
CA ASP A 142 -12.75 -6.56 -12.75
C ASP A 142 -11.51 -5.72 -13.07
N ARG A 143 -11.34 -4.60 -12.36
CA ARG A 143 -10.18 -3.70 -12.52
C ARG A 143 -9.05 -3.99 -11.52
N VAL A 144 -8.96 -5.23 -11.08
CA VAL A 144 -7.90 -5.70 -10.19
C VAL A 144 -6.74 -6.24 -11.03
N VAL A 145 -5.56 -5.69 -10.80
CA VAL A 145 -4.34 -6.03 -11.53
C VAL A 145 -3.30 -6.56 -10.56
N LYS A 146 -2.63 -7.66 -10.89
CA LYS A 146 -1.58 -8.27 -10.08
C LYS A 146 -0.22 -7.64 -10.38
N LEU A 147 0.56 -7.32 -9.33
CA LEU A 147 1.99 -7.02 -9.48
C LEU A 147 2.75 -8.32 -9.81
N PRO A 148 3.71 -8.27 -10.74
CA PRO A 148 4.53 -9.44 -11.10
C PRO A 148 5.61 -9.71 -10.03
N VAL A 149 5.17 -10.03 -8.82
CA VAL A 149 6.00 -10.39 -7.67
C VAL A 149 5.72 -11.82 -7.24
N SER A 150 6.74 -12.50 -6.67
CA SER A 150 6.60 -13.88 -6.23
C SER A 150 5.60 -14.01 -5.09
N PRO A 151 4.73 -15.03 -5.07
CA PRO A 151 3.79 -15.23 -3.98
C PRO A 151 4.48 -15.35 -2.62
N SER A 152 3.93 -14.67 -1.60
CA SER A 152 4.43 -14.66 -0.23
C SER A 152 3.37 -14.10 0.72
N TYR A 153 3.74 -13.79 1.97
CA TYR A 153 2.95 -12.93 2.84
C TYR A 153 3.35 -11.47 2.60
N TYR A 154 2.36 -10.59 2.44
CA TYR A 154 2.54 -9.18 2.14
C TYR A 154 1.71 -8.29 3.06
N GLY A 155 2.25 -7.14 3.44
CA GLY A 155 1.58 -6.14 4.27
C GLY A 155 2.36 -4.83 4.33
N ASN A 156 1.94 -3.93 5.23
CA ASN A 156 2.56 -2.61 5.42
C ASN A 156 2.75 -1.85 4.10
N PHE A 157 1.65 -1.75 3.36
CA PHE A 157 1.66 -1.09 2.06
C PHE A 157 1.75 0.43 2.18
N TYR A 158 2.49 1.03 1.25
CA TYR A 158 2.47 2.45 0.93
C TYR A 158 2.64 2.61 -0.58
N SER A 159 1.96 3.58 -1.20
CA SER A 159 2.16 3.89 -2.61
C SER A 159 2.06 5.39 -2.86
N ASP A 160 3.01 5.92 -3.63
CA ASP A 160 2.99 7.29 -4.13
C ASP A 160 2.29 7.42 -5.50
N GLY A 161 1.76 6.31 -6.03
CA GLY A 161 1.13 6.23 -7.35
C GLY A 161 2.08 5.80 -8.47
N ASN A 162 3.40 5.90 -8.28
CA ASN A 162 4.41 5.39 -9.20
C ASN A 162 5.11 4.15 -8.66
N LYS A 163 5.23 4.06 -7.35
CA LYS A 163 5.89 2.98 -6.63
C LYS A 163 4.98 2.40 -5.57
N VAL A 164 5.11 1.10 -5.34
CA VAL A 164 4.41 0.38 -4.29
C VAL A 164 5.45 -0.20 -3.34
N TYR A 165 5.42 0.26 -2.09
CA TYR A 165 6.26 -0.25 -1.02
C TYR A 165 5.46 -1.25 -0.19
N TYR A 166 6.11 -2.31 0.24
CA TYR A 166 5.48 -3.35 1.05
C TYR A 166 6.50 -4.15 1.84
N TRP A 167 6.05 -4.70 2.94
CA TRP A 167 6.78 -5.74 3.64
C TRP A 167 6.48 -7.09 3.01
N GLY A 168 7.51 -7.85 2.70
CA GLY A 168 7.38 -9.21 2.16
C GLY A 168 8.73 -9.89 2.06
N ARG A 169 8.73 -11.22 2.15
CA ARG A 169 9.94 -12.05 2.04
C ARG A 169 11.08 -11.59 2.97
N GLY A 170 10.72 -11.25 4.22
CA GLY A 170 11.66 -10.91 5.29
C GLY A 170 12.22 -9.49 5.27
N GLY A 171 11.60 -8.55 4.55
CA GLY A 171 12.03 -7.15 4.55
C GLY A 171 11.10 -6.22 3.80
N THR A 172 11.46 -4.95 3.78
CA THR A 172 10.75 -3.94 2.97
C THR A 172 11.28 -3.95 1.55
N ARG A 173 10.35 -3.96 0.60
CA ARG A 173 10.60 -3.95 -0.84
C ARG A 173 9.84 -2.82 -1.50
N VAL A 174 10.28 -2.44 -2.69
CA VAL A 174 9.60 -1.46 -3.54
C VAL A 174 9.43 -2.04 -4.94
N PHE A 175 8.25 -1.87 -5.50
CA PHE A 175 7.96 -2.17 -6.90
C PHE A 175 7.71 -0.86 -7.66
N ASP A 176 8.51 -0.60 -8.68
CA ASP A 176 8.32 0.53 -9.59
C ASP A 176 7.33 0.14 -10.69
N LEU A 177 6.18 0.83 -10.74
CA LEU A 177 5.11 0.51 -11.69
C LEU A 177 5.49 0.83 -13.14
N LYS A 178 6.36 1.82 -13.34
CA LYS A 178 6.80 2.23 -14.68
C LYS A 178 7.89 1.32 -15.23
N GLU A 179 8.88 1.03 -14.39
CA GLU A 179 10.02 0.16 -14.75
C GLU A 179 9.65 -1.33 -14.66
N GLN A 180 8.53 -1.65 -14.03
CA GLN A 180 8.05 -3.01 -13.73
C GLN A 180 9.11 -3.86 -13.02
N LYS A 181 9.82 -3.25 -12.09
CA LYS A 181 10.95 -3.84 -11.38
C LYS A 181 10.75 -3.79 -9.88
N GLU A 182 11.10 -4.88 -9.22
CA GLU A 182 11.16 -4.97 -7.76
C GLU A 182 12.59 -4.80 -7.28
N ASP A 183 12.78 -3.94 -6.27
CA ASP A 183 14.06 -3.77 -5.58
C ASP A 183 13.89 -3.97 -4.06
N VAL A 184 14.98 -4.36 -3.39
CA VAL A 184 15.04 -4.46 -1.93
C VAL A 184 15.33 -3.08 -1.35
N VAL A 185 14.45 -2.63 -0.45
CA VAL A 185 14.63 -1.37 0.29
C VAL A 185 15.43 -1.59 1.55
N ALA A 186 15.00 -2.52 2.41
CA ALA A 186 15.69 -2.83 3.66
C ALA A 186 15.39 -4.27 4.09
N ASP A 187 16.41 -5.11 4.17
CA ASP A 187 16.29 -6.47 4.67
C ASP A 187 16.12 -6.47 6.19
N GLY A 188 15.22 -7.33 6.66
CA GLY A 188 14.92 -7.49 8.08
C GLY A 188 14.27 -6.27 8.74
N ALA A 189 13.85 -5.27 7.96
CA ALA A 189 13.23 -4.06 8.48
C ALA A 189 11.82 -3.88 7.91
N SER A 190 10.86 -3.49 8.75
CA SER A 190 9.54 -3.05 8.34
C SER A 190 9.49 -1.52 8.25
N MET A 191 8.68 -1.01 7.33
CA MET A 191 8.55 0.41 7.03
C MET A 191 7.18 0.92 7.48
N GLY A 192 7.15 2.06 8.15
CA GLY A 192 5.95 2.82 8.42
C GLY A 192 6.04 4.21 7.80
N VAL A 193 5.04 4.58 7.01
CA VAL A 193 4.93 5.91 6.41
C VAL A 193 3.65 6.56 6.88
N GLU A 194 3.74 7.77 7.41
CA GLU A 194 2.57 8.58 7.67
C GLU A 194 2.15 9.31 6.41
N PRO A 195 0.85 9.30 6.06
CA PRO A 195 0.35 10.01 4.88
C PRO A 195 0.77 11.47 4.87
N GLY A 196 1.33 11.94 3.75
CA GLY A 196 1.85 13.30 3.59
C GLY A 196 3.24 13.55 4.18
N SER A 197 3.85 12.58 4.86
CA SER A 197 5.23 12.71 5.33
C SER A 197 6.24 12.51 4.19
N LYS A 198 7.34 13.27 4.22
CA LYS A 198 8.52 13.02 3.38
C LYS A 198 9.49 12.03 4.05
N LYS A 199 9.27 11.75 5.33
CA LYS A 199 10.07 10.83 6.13
C LYS A 199 9.36 9.50 6.33
N VAL A 200 10.16 8.48 6.49
CA VAL A 200 9.74 7.12 6.76
C VAL A 200 10.44 6.59 8.00
N LEU A 201 9.70 5.82 8.76
CA LEU A 201 10.21 5.12 9.93
C LEU A 201 10.49 3.66 9.58
N PHE A 202 11.71 3.18 9.85
CA PHE A 202 12.05 1.77 9.76
C PHE A 202 12.18 1.16 11.15
N PHE A 203 11.61 -0.02 11.31
CA PHE A 203 11.75 -0.88 12.51
C PHE A 203 12.62 -2.07 12.13
N LYS A 204 13.79 -2.20 12.76
CA LYS A 204 14.71 -3.33 12.55
C LYS A 204 15.16 -3.89 13.90
N GLY A 205 14.65 -5.06 14.27
CA GLY A 205 14.76 -5.55 15.64
C GLY A 205 14.16 -4.55 16.62
N ASP A 206 14.92 -4.17 17.65
CA ASP A 206 14.50 -3.19 18.66
C ASP A 206 14.87 -1.74 18.32
N ALA A 207 15.43 -1.50 17.14
CA ALA A 207 15.93 -0.20 16.71
C ALA A 207 14.97 0.49 15.74
N LEU A 208 14.87 1.82 15.90
CA LEU A 208 14.10 2.72 15.04
C LEU A 208 15.04 3.58 14.21
N TYR A 209 14.70 3.76 12.93
CA TYR A 209 15.46 4.59 12.01
C TYR A 209 14.52 5.53 11.27
N VAL A 210 14.94 6.77 11.04
CA VAL A 210 14.16 7.78 10.31
C VAL A 210 14.97 8.25 9.12
N THR A 211 14.43 8.04 7.91
CA THR A 211 15.08 8.47 6.66
C THR A 211 14.06 9.19 5.77
N ASP A 212 14.53 9.75 4.66
CA ASP A 212 13.63 10.12 3.56
C ASP A 212 13.06 8.87 2.90
N ILE A 213 11.91 8.98 2.22
CA ILE A 213 11.32 7.84 1.50
C ILE A 213 12.30 7.39 0.41
N PRO A 214 12.88 6.19 0.49
CA PRO A 214 13.95 5.75 -0.42
C PRO A 214 13.37 5.33 -1.77
N SER A 215 14.02 5.70 -2.85
CA SER A 215 13.63 5.25 -4.19
C SER A 215 14.09 3.83 -4.55
N GLY A 216 14.97 3.25 -3.76
CA GLY A 216 15.56 1.92 -3.86
C GLY A 216 16.11 1.50 -2.50
N LYS A 217 17.34 0.93 -2.44
CA LYS A 217 17.96 0.51 -1.18
C LYS A 217 18.11 1.70 -0.21
N ALA A 218 17.56 1.54 1.00
CA ALA A 218 17.65 2.54 2.04
C ALA A 218 19.02 2.55 2.71
N ASP A 219 19.55 3.74 2.97
CA ASP A 219 20.59 3.96 3.98
C ASP A 219 19.89 4.34 5.29
N LEU A 220 19.93 3.44 6.26
CA LEU A 220 19.24 3.64 7.53
C LEU A 220 19.98 4.60 8.47
N GLY A 221 21.31 4.80 8.28
CA GLY A 221 22.12 5.61 9.16
C GLY A 221 22.14 5.11 10.60
N ASP A 222 22.21 6.04 11.56
CA ASP A 222 22.20 5.73 12.98
C ASP A 222 20.77 5.57 13.52
N PRO A 223 20.53 4.65 14.48
CA PRO A 223 19.23 4.48 15.09
C PRO A 223 18.84 5.70 15.94
N VAL A 224 17.56 5.93 16.06
CA VAL A 224 17.00 6.97 16.95
C VAL A 224 17.38 6.62 18.40
N ASN A 225 18.04 7.55 19.07
CA ASN A 225 18.41 7.37 20.47
C ASN A 225 17.21 7.60 21.39
N LEU A 226 16.68 6.53 21.98
CA LEU A 226 15.56 6.54 22.93
C LEU A 226 15.99 6.43 24.38
N SER A 227 17.30 6.40 24.70
CA SER A 227 17.82 6.18 26.07
C SER A 227 17.36 7.22 27.08
N ASN A 228 17.02 8.42 26.64
CA ASN A 228 16.53 9.51 27.48
C ASN A 228 15.01 9.62 27.54
N MET A 229 14.29 8.74 26.86
CA MET A 229 12.83 8.73 26.88
C MET A 229 12.34 8.28 28.27
N LYS A 230 11.58 9.14 28.95
CA LYS A 230 10.98 8.86 30.24
C LYS A 230 9.46 8.95 30.12
N ILE A 231 8.78 7.97 30.69
CA ILE A 231 7.32 7.94 30.79
C ILE A 231 6.96 8.11 32.26
N ALA A 232 6.10 9.09 32.58
CA ALA A 232 5.51 9.19 33.88
C ALA A 232 4.30 8.26 33.97
N VAL A 233 4.32 7.28 34.85
CA VAL A 233 3.25 6.30 35.05
C VAL A 233 2.54 6.62 36.37
N ASP A 234 1.21 6.78 36.34
CA ASP A 234 0.33 6.85 37.49
C ASP A 234 -0.26 5.46 37.74
N TYR A 235 0.44 4.65 38.51
CA TYR A 235 0.05 3.26 38.78
C TYR A 235 -1.40 3.06 39.23
N PRO A 236 -1.99 3.88 40.13
CA PRO A 236 -3.39 3.74 40.50
C PRO A 236 -4.36 3.86 39.31
N LYS A 237 -4.12 4.79 38.40
CA LYS A 237 -4.95 4.94 37.21
C LYS A 237 -4.71 3.82 36.18
N GLU A 238 -3.46 3.41 36.00
CA GLU A 238 -3.11 2.30 35.13
C GLU A 238 -3.75 1.00 35.60
N TRP A 239 -3.71 0.71 36.91
CA TRP A 239 -4.33 -0.49 37.48
C TRP A 239 -5.86 -0.50 37.32
N ALA A 240 -6.51 0.64 37.46
CA ALA A 240 -7.95 0.76 37.19
C ALA A 240 -8.25 0.44 35.73
N GLN A 241 -7.46 0.96 34.77
CA GLN A 241 -7.60 0.66 33.39
C GLN A 241 -7.33 -0.81 33.07
N ILE A 242 -6.27 -1.41 33.60
CA ILE A 242 -5.95 -2.83 33.43
C ILE A 242 -7.10 -3.71 33.90
N PHE A 243 -7.70 -3.35 35.07
CA PHE A 243 -8.85 -4.08 35.60
C PHE A 243 -10.06 -4.00 34.64
N ASP A 244 -10.39 -2.82 34.15
CA ASP A 244 -11.49 -2.62 33.21
C ASP A 244 -11.28 -3.36 31.87
N GLU A 245 -10.05 -3.35 31.33
CA GLU A 245 -9.71 -4.08 30.11
C GLU A 245 -9.74 -5.60 30.29
N ALA A 246 -9.33 -6.10 31.45
CA ALA A 246 -9.36 -7.53 31.76
C ALA A 246 -10.79 -8.06 32.00
N TRP A 247 -11.72 -7.18 32.34
CA TRP A 247 -13.13 -7.53 32.62
C TRP A 247 -13.99 -7.48 31.35
N ARG A 248 -13.60 -6.80 30.30
CA ARG A 248 -14.32 -6.72 29.04
C ARG A 248 -14.19 -7.99 28.21
#